data_14eccc653267e5cad8efe655faf3dba2
#
_entry.id   14eccc653267e5cad8efe655faf3dba2
#
_cell.length_a   1.000
_cell.length_b   1.000
_cell.length_c   1.000
_cell.angle_alpha   90.00
_cell.angle_beta   90.00
_cell.angle_gamma   90.00
#
_symmetry.space_group_name_H-M   'P 1'
#
loop_
_entity.id
_entity.type
_entity.pdbx_description
1 polymer ?
#
loop_
_entity_poly.entity_id
_entity_poly.type
_entity_poly.pdbx_seq_one_letter_code
_entity_poly.pdbx_strand_id
1 'polypeptide(L)'
;MVDCLKERTDPRSHIYGHATPTSIAADVVLRYDSLEYVGFQNGRGITSASFPAISILGTQIAYTEKAPLYVLCYDEQKFTIAEYYKRIGNDAGARTAYEAGITGSMERWGLADGGFVYPSWGKRIITVSKTGYPVNFATYLADPKVAWCGDDTHKFQLICEQRWAGMYGEGFQAY
;
A
#
# COMPACT_ATOMS: atom_id res chain seq x y z
N MET A 1 -3.59 -1.53 -9.17
CA MET A 1 -3.04 -1.62 -7.81
C MET A 1 -3.46 -0.48 -6.91
N VAL A 2 -3.10 0.76 -7.22
CA VAL A 2 -3.40 1.90 -6.33
C VAL A 2 -4.90 2.06 -6.06
N ASP A 3 -5.76 1.83 -7.05
CA ASP A 3 -7.22 1.87 -6.87
C ASP A 3 -7.69 0.82 -5.84
N CYS A 4 -7.16 -0.41 -5.90
CA CYS A 4 -7.48 -1.45 -4.93
C CYS A 4 -7.05 -1.09 -3.50
N LEU A 5 -5.89 -0.44 -3.36
CA LEU A 5 -5.41 0.04 -2.05
C LEU A 5 -6.26 1.22 -1.57
N LYS A 6 -6.60 2.15 -2.47
CA LYS A 6 -7.45 3.30 -2.16
C LYS A 6 -8.85 2.88 -1.69
N GLU A 7 -9.45 1.90 -2.35
CA GLU A 7 -10.76 1.34 -1.96
C GLU A 7 -10.79 0.71 -0.56
N ARG A 8 -9.64 0.34 -0.02
CA ARG A 8 -9.46 -0.23 1.32
C ARG A 8 -8.90 0.78 2.32
N THR A 9 -8.77 2.04 1.93
CA THR A 9 -8.08 3.07 2.73
C THR A 9 -6.68 2.64 3.21
N ASP A 10 -5.98 1.87 2.36
CA ASP A 10 -4.68 1.30 2.67
C ASP A 10 -3.60 2.40 2.69
N PRO A 11 -2.94 2.63 3.83
CA PRO A 11 -1.96 3.72 3.93
C PRO A 11 -0.72 3.51 3.05
N ARG A 12 -0.43 2.28 2.62
CA ARG A 12 0.67 1.96 1.70
C ARG A 12 0.47 2.62 0.33
N SER A 13 -0.76 2.96 -0.05
CA SER A 13 -1.06 3.66 -1.31
C SER A 13 -0.25 4.96 -1.47
N HIS A 14 -0.01 5.69 -0.37
CA HIS A 14 0.77 6.94 -0.37
C HIS A 14 2.27 6.74 -0.47
N ILE A 15 2.75 5.50 -0.25
CA ILE A 15 4.15 5.12 -0.37
C ILE A 15 4.45 4.54 -1.74
N TYR A 16 3.54 3.70 -2.26
CA TYR A 16 3.72 3.02 -3.54
C TYR A 16 3.56 3.94 -4.74
N GLY A 17 2.69 4.93 -4.63
CA GLY A 17 2.47 5.92 -5.67
C GLY A 17 2.28 7.30 -5.08
N HIS A 18 2.65 8.31 -5.84
CA HIS A 18 2.34 9.68 -5.50
C HIS A 18 1.06 10.11 -6.21
N ALA A 19 0.12 10.67 -5.47
CA ALA A 19 -1.05 11.30 -6.05
C ALA A 19 -0.63 12.46 -6.98
N THR A 20 -1.50 12.85 -7.89
CA THR A 20 -1.19 13.95 -8.80
C THR A 20 -0.91 15.24 -8.03
N PRO A 21 0.12 16.03 -8.41
CA PRO A 21 0.40 17.31 -7.78
C PRO A 21 -0.82 18.25 -7.74
N THR A 22 -1.65 18.20 -8.77
CA THR A 22 -2.87 19.01 -8.86
C THR A 22 -3.89 18.59 -7.77
N SER A 23 -4.11 17.29 -7.55
CA SER A 23 -5.04 16.84 -6.52
C SER A 23 -4.51 17.12 -5.11
N ILE A 24 -3.20 16.96 -4.89
CA ILE A 24 -2.57 17.31 -3.62
C ILE A 24 -2.72 18.80 -3.33
N ALA A 25 -2.51 19.66 -4.32
CA ALA A 25 -2.62 21.12 -4.16
C ALA A 25 -4.07 21.60 -3.94
N ALA A 26 -5.05 20.88 -4.47
CA ALA A 26 -6.47 21.19 -4.30
C ALA A 26 -7.04 20.71 -2.96
N ASP A 27 -6.36 19.80 -2.29
CA ASP A 27 -6.84 19.18 -1.07
C ASP A 27 -6.41 19.98 0.17
N VAL A 28 -7.32 20.80 0.67
CA VAL A 28 -7.10 21.61 1.88
C VAL A 28 -7.20 20.74 3.14
N VAL A 29 -8.00 19.67 3.09
CA VAL A 29 -8.17 18.67 4.14
C VAL A 29 -7.89 17.31 3.52
N LEU A 30 -6.68 16.81 3.70
CA LEU A 30 -6.25 15.54 3.11
C LEU A 30 -7.24 14.42 3.44
N ARG A 31 -7.98 13.98 2.43
CA ARG A 31 -8.87 12.83 2.51
C ARG A 31 -8.40 11.79 1.53
N TYR A 32 -8.49 10.51 1.91
CA TYR A 32 -8.14 9.40 1.04
C TYR A 32 -8.86 9.44 -0.32
N ASP A 33 -10.11 9.84 -0.31
CA ASP A 33 -11.01 9.86 -1.46
C ASP A 33 -10.78 11.05 -2.40
N SER A 34 -10.15 12.12 -1.94
CA SER A 34 -9.89 13.32 -2.75
C SER A 34 -8.57 13.28 -3.55
N LEU A 35 -7.64 12.40 -3.19
CA LEU A 35 -6.40 12.23 -3.93
C LEU A 35 -6.60 11.42 -5.20
N GLU A 36 -6.12 11.96 -6.31
CA GLU A 36 -6.18 11.31 -7.61
C GLU A 36 -4.85 10.63 -7.96
N TYR A 37 -4.97 9.40 -8.46
CA TYR A 37 -3.86 8.62 -8.99
C TYR A 37 -4.10 8.39 -10.48
N VAL A 38 -3.37 9.07 -11.32
CA VAL A 38 -3.52 9.02 -12.78
C VAL A 38 -2.27 8.42 -13.39
N GLY A 39 -2.42 7.25 -14.00
CA GLY A 39 -1.34 6.58 -14.73
C GLY A 39 -0.97 7.36 -15.99
N PHE A 40 0.30 7.27 -16.37
CA PHE A 40 0.75 7.80 -17.65
C PHE A 40 0.36 6.85 -18.79
N GLN A 41 -0.30 7.39 -19.82
CA GLN A 41 -0.68 6.60 -20.98
C GLN A 41 0.54 6.18 -21.78
N ASN A 42 0.70 4.88 -22.01
CA ASN A 42 1.83 4.35 -22.76
C ASN A 42 1.87 4.94 -24.19
N GLY A 43 3.07 5.29 -24.65
CA GLY A 43 3.28 5.88 -25.98
C GLY A 43 2.99 7.40 -26.10
N ARG A 44 2.51 8.07 -25.07
CA ARG A 44 2.40 9.54 -25.06
C ARG A 44 3.69 10.21 -24.63
N GLY A 45 4.07 11.30 -25.31
CA GLY A 45 5.14 12.18 -24.86
C GLY A 45 4.74 12.95 -23.59
N ILE A 46 5.63 13.01 -22.61
CA ILE A 46 5.45 13.85 -21.42
C ILE A 46 5.79 15.29 -21.77
N THR A 47 4.84 16.19 -21.56
CA THR A 47 5.10 17.64 -21.64
C THR A 47 5.11 18.24 -20.24
N SER A 48 5.77 19.36 -20.06
CA SER A 48 5.77 20.08 -18.78
C SER A 48 4.37 20.46 -18.32
N ALA A 49 3.43 20.66 -19.24
CA ALA A 49 2.04 20.98 -18.96
C ALA A 49 1.23 19.76 -18.46
N SER A 50 1.57 18.54 -18.89
CA SER A 50 0.88 17.33 -18.46
C SER A 50 1.43 16.73 -17.14
N PHE A 51 2.62 17.15 -16.73
CA PHE A 51 3.32 16.60 -15.57
C PHE A 51 2.55 16.76 -14.24
N PRO A 52 1.87 17.89 -13.95
CA PRO A 52 1.09 18.04 -12.72
C PRO A 52 -0.16 17.15 -12.62
N ALA A 53 -0.60 16.59 -13.74
CA ALA A 53 -1.82 15.78 -13.83
C ALA A 53 -1.54 14.27 -13.86
N ILE A 54 -0.28 13.83 -13.63
CA ILE A 54 0.08 12.40 -13.61
C ILE A 54 0.71 12.03 -12.28
N SER A 55 0.50 10.76 -11.91
CA SER A 55 1.12 10.13 -10.76
C SER A 55 2.45 9.48 -11.14
N ILE A 56 3.35 9.43 -10.18
CA ILE A 56 4.65 8.76 -10.32
C ILE A 56 4.83 7.70 -9.24
N LEU A 57 5.80 6.83 -9.42
CA LEU A 57 6.17 5.83 -8.41
C LEU A 57 6.63 6.51 -7.12
N GLY A 58 6.37 5.85 -6.00
CA GLY A 58 6.75 6.34 -4.69
C GLY A 58 8.25 6.57 -4.54
N THR A 59 8.62 7.56 -3.75
CA THR A 59 10.01 7.99 -3.56
C THR A 59 10.91 6.87 -3.06
N GLN A 60 10.40 6.00 -2.19
CA GLN A 60 11.18 4.89 -1.64
C GLN A 60 11.58 3.85 -2.69
N ILE A 61 10.83 3.79 -3.80
CA ILE A 61 11.08 2.82 -4.88
C ILE A 61 11.90 3.46 -6.01
N ALA A 62 11.49 4.64 -6.48
CA ALA A 62 12.02 5.21 -7.71
C ALA A 62 13.17 6.20 -7.50
N TYR A 63 13.27 6.84 -6.34
CA TYR A 63 14.15 8.00 -6.13
C TYR A 63 15.13 7.84 -4.98
N THR A 64 15.25 6.65 -4.41
CA THR A 64 16.16 6.36 -3.31
C THR A 64 17.42 5.66 -3.86
N GLU A 65 18.54 6.34 -3.85
CA GLU A 65 19.83 5.82 -4.38
C GLU A 65 20.32 4.57 -3.63
N LYS A 66 19.88 4.41 -2.39
CA LYS A 66 20.21 3.27 -1.50
C LYS A 66 18.96 2.48 -1.15
N ALA A 67 18.06 2.27 -2.12
CA ALA A 67 16.90 1.42 -1.89
C ALA A 67 17.33 0.01 -1.48
N PRO A 68 16.78 -0.55 -0.39
CA PRO A 68 17.11 -1.92 0.01
C PRO A 68 16.62 -2.90 -1.05
N LEU A 69 17.41 -3.94 -1.32
CA LEU A 69 16.95 -5.08 -2.08
C LEU A 69 16.35 -6.10 -1.10
N TYR A 70 15.06 -6.32 -1.23
CA TYR A 70 14.35 -7.32 -0.45
C TYR A 70 14.48 -8.69 -1.12
N VAL A 71 14.98 -9.68 -0.38
CA VAL A 71 15.15 -11.06 -0.88
C VAL A 71 14.11 -11.99 -0.26
N LEU A 72 13.86 -11.82 1.03
CA LEU A 72 12.84 -12.56 1.78
C LEU A 72 12.39 -11.68 2.95
N CYS A 73 11.11 -11.31 2.93
CA CYS A 73 10.56 -10.38 3.90
C CYS A 73 9.75 -11.10 4.98
N TYR A 74 9.65 -10.49 6.14
CA TYR A 74 8.86 -11.02 7.26
C TYR A 74 7.38 -11.18 6.88
N ASP A 75 6.81 -10.20 6.20
CA ASP A 75 5.43 -10.22 5.72
C ASP A 75 5.17 -11.34 4.71
N GLU A 76 6.09 -11.58 3.78
CA GLU A 76 6.01 -12.70 2.84
C GLU A 76 5.98 -14.06 3.56
N GLN A 77 6.87 -14.24 4.54
CA GLN A 77 6.88 -15.44 5.37
C GLN A 77 5.56 -15.61 6.13
N LYS A 78 5.01 -14.53 6.69
CA LYS A 78 3.76 -14.57 7.44
C LYS A 78 2.58 -14.93 6.56
N PHE A 79 2.48 -14.41 5.35
CA PHE A 79 1.44 -14.80 4.39
C PHE A 79 1.58 -16.26 3.97
N THR A 80 2.80 -16.75 3.77
CA THR A 80 3.04 -18.18 3.48
C THR A 80 2.62 -19.08 4.66
N ILE A 81 2.91 -18.68 5.89
CA ILE A 81 2.47 -19.38 7.10
C ILE A 81 0.95 -19.33 7.24
N ALA A 82 0.31 -18.21 6.93
CA ALA A 82 -1.15 -18.08 6.93
C ALA A 82 -1.80 -19.05 5.94
N GLU A 83 -1.26 -19.13 4.72
CA GLU A 83 -1.70 -20.10 3.71
C GLU A 83 -1.53 -21.54 4.19
N TYR A 84 -0.37 -21.88 4.75
CA TYR A 84 -0.12 -23.21 5.31
C TYR A 84 -1.13 -23.57 6.40
N TYR A 85 -1.33 -22.70 7.40
CA TYR A 85 -2.28 -22.94 8.47
C TYR A 85 -3.71 -23.09 7.95
N LYS A 86 -4.08 -22.31 6.94
CA LYS A 86 -5.40 -22.45 6.31
C LYS A 86 -5.57 -23.79 5.63
N ARG A 87 -4.55 -24.29 4.92
CA ARG A 87 -4.58 -25.60 4.26
C ARG A 87 -4.70 -26.78 5.20
N ILE A 88 -4.13 -26.69 6.40
CA ILE A 88 -4.25 -27.74 7.44
C ILE A 88 -5.46 -27.56 8.37
N GLY A 89 -6.37 -26.62 8.08
CA GLY A 89 -7.58 -26.37 8.85
C GLY A 89 -7.39 -25.59 10.18
N ASN A 90 -6.20 -25.01 10.42
CA ASN A 90 -5.95 -24.17 11.59
C ASN A 90 -6.32 -22.71 11.29
N ASP A 91 -7.62 -22.39 11.33
CA ASP A 91 -8.15 -21.07 10.99
C ASP A 91 -7.64 -19.97 11.93
N ALA A 92 -7.50 -20.25 13.22
CA ALA A 92 -6.99 -19.27 14.20
C ALA A 92 -5.52 -18.92 13.95
N GLY A 93 -4.68 -19.93 13.67
CA GLY A 93 -3.28 -19.73 13.30
C GLY A 93 -3.13 -18.98 11.99
N ALA A 94 -3.99 -19.28 11.00
CA ALA A 94 -4.02 -18.60 9.72
C ALA A 94 -4.35 -17.10 9.88
N ARG A 95 -5.38 -16.78 10.67
CA ARG A 95 -5.74 -15.40 10.99
C ARG A 95 -4.59 -14.64 11.64
N THR A 96 -3.99 -15.21 12.68
CA THR A 96 -2.88 -14.57 13.39
C THR A 96 -1.70 -14.27 12.46
N ALA A 97 -1.35 -15.23 11.60
CA ALA A 97 -0.27 -15.05 10.63
C ALA A 97 -0.63 -14.02 9.55
N TYR A 98 -1.87 -14.00 9.07
CA TYR A 98 -2.39 -13.04 8.11
C TYR A 98 -2.31 -11.60 8.63
N GLU A 99 -2.84 -11.35 9.84
CA GLU A 99 -2.80 -10.05 10.49
C GLU A 99 -1.35 -9.58 10.75
N ALA A 100 -0.47 -10.51 11.17
CA ALA A 100 0.96 -10.22 11.34
C ALA A 100 1.68 -9.93 10.01
N GLY A 101 1.26 -10.55 8.92
CA GLY A 101 1.76 -10.23 7.57
C GLY A 101 1.41 -8.81 7.15
N ILE A 102 0.17 -8.39 7.37
CA ILE A 102 -0.29 -7.04 7.06
C ILE A 102 0.49 -6.00 7.85
N THR A 103 0.55 -6.15 9.18
CA THR A 103 1.27 -5.20 10.05
C THR A 103 2.75 -5.15 9.72
N GLY A 104 3.39 -6.31 9.52
CA GLY A 104 4.79 -6.37 9.11
C GLY A 104 5.07 -5.71 7.77
N SER A 105 4.15 -5.83 6.80
CA SER A 105 4.26 -5.12 5.53
C SER A 105 4.18 -3.60 5.72
N MET A 106 3.27 -3.11 6.56
CA MET A 106 3.16 -1.69 6.85
C MET A 106 4.42 -1.14 7.53
N GLU A 107 4.91 -1.84 8.55
CA GLU A 107 6.14 -1.47 9.27
C GLU A 107 7.36 -1.47 8.36
N ARG A 108 7.50 -2.44 7.45
CA ARG A 108 8.57 -2.49 6.45
C ARG A 108 8.60 -1.24 5.58
N TRP A 109 7.44 -0.70 5.24
CA TRP A 109 7.31 0.54 4.47
C TRP A 109 7.38 1.80 5.33
N GLY A 110 7.73 1.68 6.61
CA GLY A 110 7.92 2.81 7.52
C GLY A 110 6.63 3.39 8.08
N LEU A 111 5.52 2.67 7.97
CA LEU A 111 4.26 3.04 8.60
C LEU A 111 4.26 2.57 10.05
N ALA A 112 3.95 3.45 10.98
CA ALA A 112 3.81 3.13 12.40
C ALA A 112 2.36 3.28 12.83
N ASP A 113 1.87 2.35 13.64
CA ASP A 113 0.53 2.45 14.22
C ASP A 113 0.41 3.71 15.10
N GLY A 114 -0.69 4.44 14.94
CA GLY A 114 -0.88 5.75 15.58
C GLY A 114 -0.08 6.89 14.96
N GLY A 115 0.72 6.63 13.93
CA GLY A 115 1.49 7.61 13.19
C GLY A 115 0.70 8.28 12.07
N PHE A 116 1.43 8.96 11.19
CA PHE A 116 0.86 9.64 10.02
C PHE A 116 1.69 9.33 8.77
N VAL A 117 1.04 9.18 7.63
CA VAL A 117 1.67 9.15 6.32
C VAL A 117 1.34 10.44 5.56
N TYR A 118 2.33 10.96 4.86
CA TYR A 118 2.22 12.23 4.14
C TYR A 118 2.37 11.98 2.64
N PRO A 119 1.46 12.52 1.80
CA PRO A 119 1.65 12.46 0.37
C PRO A 119 2.88 13.28 -0.02
N SER A 120 3.65 12.73 -0.94
CA SER A 120 4.82 13.41 -1.51
C SER A 120 4.82 13.25 -3.02
N TRP A 121 5.66 14.02 -3.72
CA TRP A 121 5.82 13.90 -5.15
C TRP A 121 7.29 14.05 -5.56
N GLY A 122 7.90 12.98 -6.04
CA GLY A 122 9.31 12.92 -6.36
C GLY A 122 10.20 13.28 -5.16
N LYS A 123 11.37 13.87 -5.43
CA LYS A 123 12.26 14.39 -4.38
C LYS A 123 11.76 15.69 -3.72
N ARG A 124 10.70 16.28 -4.26
CA ARG A 124 10.08 17.48 -3.67
C ARG A 124 9.04 17.03 -2.67
N ILE A 125 9.28 17.29 -1.40
CA ILE A 125 8.23 17.25 -0.39
C ILE A 125 7.29 18.40 -0.77
N ILE A 126 6.15 18.05 -1.33
CA ILE A 126 5.08 19.02 -1.51
C ILE A 126 4.44 19.17 -0.13
N THR A 127 4.92 20.13 0.62
CA THR A 127 4.33 20.49 1.90
C THR A 127 3.02 21.25 1.63
N VAL A 128 2.01 20.52 1.21
CA VAL A 128 0.70 21.11 0.87
C VAL A 128 -0.22 21.13 2.07
N SER A 129 -0.03 20.24 3.04
CA SER A 129 -0.81 20.22 4.25
C SER A 129 0.07 19.88 5.45
N LYS A 130 -0.24 20.49 6.57
CA LYS A 130 0.38 20.16 7.88
C LYS A 130 -0.20 18.88 8.49
N THR A 131 -1.24 18.32 7.89
CA THR A 131 -1.97 17.17 8.43
C THR A 131 -1.73 15.96 7.53
N GLY A 132 -1.07 14.95 8.05
CA GLY A 132 -0.93 13.66 7.38
C GLY A 132 -2.19 12.81 7.50
N TYR A 133 -2.22 11.69 6.78
CA TYR A 133 -3.25 10.66 6.97
C TYR A 133 -2.92 9.82 8.20
N PRO A 134 -3.85 9.62 9.11
CA PRO A 134 -3.62 8.79 10.28
C PRO A 134 -3.44 7.33 9.86
N VAL A 135 -2.44 6.69 10.42
CA VAL A 135 -2.19 5.25 10.27
C VAL A 135 -2.74 4.55 11.50
N ASN A 136 -3.72 3.67 11.32
CA ASN A 136 -4.30 2.87 12.39
C ASN A 136 -4.48 1.44 11.90
N PHE A 137 -3.65 0.54 12.41
CA PHE A 137 -3.64 -0.85 12.00
C PHE A 137 -4.93 -1.57 12.38
N ALA A 138 -5.48 -1.29 13.54
CA ALA A 138 -6.72 -1.92 13.99
C ALA A 138 -7.91 -1.52 13.10
N THR A 139 -7.99 -0.24 12.71
CA THR A 139 -9.01 0.23 11.78
C THR A 139 -8.87 -0.42 10.41
N TYR A 140 -7.65 -0.55 9.90
CA TYR A 140 -7.41 -1.21 8.63
C TYR A 140 -7.76 -2.70 8.66
N LEU A 141 -7.37 -3.41 9.72
CA LEU A 141 -7.70 -4.83 9.90
C LEU A 141 -9.20 -5.08 10.09
N ALA A 142 -9.95 -4.07 10.52
CA ALA A 142 -11.41 -4.13 10.65
C ALA A 142 -12.17 -3.74 9.37
N ASP A 143 -11.49 -3.25 8.34
CA ASP A 143 -12.12 -2.93 7.05
C ASP A 143 -12.79 -4.19 6.47
N PRO A 144 -14.06 -4.12 6.01
CA PRO A 144 -14.79 -5.28 5.49
C PRO A 144 -14.08 -6.01 4.34
N LYS A 145 -13.21 -5.33 3.59
CA LYS A 145 -12.42 -5.91 2.48
C LYS A 145 -11.09 -6.53 2.94
N VAL A 146 -10.75 -6.40 4.23
CA VAL A 146 -9.48 -6.85 4.81
C VAL A 146 -9.71 -7.82 5.96
N ALA A 147 -10.79 -7.62 6.72
CA ALA A 147 -11.12 -8.40 7.90
C ALA A 147 -11.19 -9.91 7.60
N TRP A 148 -10.60 -10.71 8.49
CA TRP A 148 -10.60 -12.18 8.38
C TRP A 148 -12.01 -12.74 8.54
N CYS A 149 -12.75 -12.87 7.46
CA CYS A 149 -14.14 -13.34 7.45
C CYS A 149 -14.44 -14.15 6.17
N GLY A 150 -15.68 -14.64 6.08
CA GLY A 150 -16.15 -15.40 4.92
C GLY A 150 -15.76 -16.88 4.94
N ASP A 151 -15.97 -17.53 3.81
CA ASP A 151 -15.63 -18.93 3.58
C ASP A 151 -14.13 -19.12 3.32
N ASP A 152 -13.73 -20.37 3.13
CA ASP A 152 -12.33 -20.73 2.91
C ASP A 152 -11.77 -20.12 1.63
N THR A 153 -12.57 -20.05 0.56
CA THR A 153 -12.16 -19.46 -0.71
C THR A 153 -11.88 -17.98 -0.55
N HIS A 154 -12.77 -17.27 0.14
CA HIS A 154 -12.58 -15.85 0.42
C HIS A 154 -11.35 -15.60 1.29
N LYS A 155 -11.10 -16.41 2.31
CA LYS A 155 -9.90 -16.29 3.17
C LYS A 155 -8.60 -16.52 2.39
N PHE A 156 -8.57 -17.48 1.48
CA PHE A 156 -7.42 -17.63 0.57
C PHE A 156 -7.24 -16.42 -0.34
N GLN A 157 -8.32 -15.85 -0.85
CA GLN A 157 -8.28 -14.62 -1.63
C GLN A 157 -7.69 -13.46 -0.82
N LEU A 158 -8.13 -13.27 0.44
CA LEU A 158 -7.59 -12.25 1.34
C LEU A 158 -6.07 -12.40 1.52
N ILE A 159 -5.58 -13.62 1.74
CA ILE A 159 -4.14 -13.89 1.87
C ILE A 159 -3.40 -13.49 0.58
N CYS A 160 -3.89 -13.92 -0.59
CA CYS A 160 -3.26 -13.62 -1.87
C CYS A 160 -3.23 -12.12 -2.16
N GLU A 161 -4.33 -11.41 -1.91
CA GLU A 161 -4.43 -9.98 -2.16
C GLU A 161 -3.50 -9.16 -1.25
N GLN A 162 -3.43 -9.51 0.04
CA GLN A 162 -2.55 -8.82 0.98
C GLN A 162 -1.08 -9.16 0.74
N ARG A 163 -0.77 -10.40 0.38
CA ARG A 163 0.57 -10.80 -0.05
C ARG A 163 0.99 -10.01 -1.28
N TRP A 164 0.14 -9.93 -2.29
CA TRP A 164 0.42 -9.15 -3.51
C TRP A 164 0.64 -7.66 -3.21
N ALA A 165 -0.17 -7.07 -2.33
CA ALA A 165 0.01 -5.70 -1.89
C ALA A 165 1.32 -5.51 -1.10
N GLY A 166 1.65 -6.45 -0.22
CA GLY A 166 2.88 -6.40 0.58
C GLY A 166 4.14 -6.47 -0.27
N MET A 167 4.17 -7.37 -1.24
CA MET A 167 5.34 -7.64 -2.11
C MET A 167 5.53 -6.59 -3.22
N TYR A 168 4.92 -5.42 -3.11
CA TYR A 168 5.12 -4.35 -4.08
C TYR A 168 6.61 -3.99 -4.23
N GLY A 169 7.11 -3.99 -5.46
CA GLY A 169 8.51 -3.71 -5.75
C GLY A 169 9.44 -4.93 -5.75
N GLU A 170 8.95 -6.12 -5.39
CA GLU A 170 9.73 -7.36 -5.39
C GLU A 170 9.72 -8.10 -6.75
N GLY A 171 9.19 -7.47 -7.79
CA GLY A 171 9.21 -7.99 -9.15
C GLY A 171 8.42 -9.28 -9.33
N PHE A 172 9.04 -10.31 -9.96
CA PHE A 172 8.38 -11.57 -10.29
C PHE A 172 8.00 -12.44 -9.08
N GLN A 173 8.52 -12.17 -7.90
CA GLN A 173 8.18 -12.92 -6.68
C GLN A 173 6.75 -12.63 -6.20
N ALA A 174 6.15 -11.54 -6.66
CA ALA A 174 4.79 -11.16 -6.31
C ALA A 174 3.69 -11.92 -7.09
N TYR A 175 4.05 -12.79 -8.04
CA TYR A 175 3.11 -13.52 -8.91
C TYR A 175 3.05 -15.01 -8.65
#